data_e56c707a8bd4f3090b10921e3c0fd3f2
#
_entry.id   e56c707a8bd4f3090b10921e3c0fd3f2
#
_cell.length_a   1.000
_cell.length_b   1.000
_cell.length_c   1.000
_cell.angle_alpha   90.00
_cell.angle_beta   90.00
_cell.angle_gamma   90.00
#
_symmetry.space_group_name_H-M   'P 1'
#
loop_
_entity.id
_entity.type
_entity.pdbx_description
1 polymer ?
#
loop_
_entity_poly.entity_id
_entity_poly.type
_entity_poly.pdbx_seq_one_letter_code
_entity_poly.pdbx_strand_id
1 'polypeptide(L)'
;MKLSRFEDLDCWKEARQLTRQIYEAIGQNQTWQKDLRLYGQIQGAAVSVMANIAEGFVRHSDKEFVQFLFVAMASAAEVQSHLYVAVDQGYLSKEMFDSIYAQAGKTSRIISGLIKYLRKKTRQTE
;
A
#
# COMPACT_ATOMS: atom_id res chain seq x y z
N MET A 1 -11.75 -20.88 -0.05
CA MET A 1 -12.57 -19.85 0.58
C MET A 1 -12.99 -18.82 -0.45
N LYS A 2 -14.26 -18.49 -0.44
CA LYS A 2 -14.79 -17.51 -1.39
C LYS A 2 -14.85 -16.13 -0.75
N LEU A 3 -14.10 -15.18 -1.30
CA LEU A 3 -14.10 -13.81 -0.84
C LEU A 3 -15.20 -13.03 -1.55
N SER A 4 -16.06 -12.37 -0.79
CA SER A 4 -17.20 -11.65 -1.35
C SER A 4 -17.00 -10.14 -1.40
N ARG A 5 -16.00 -9.62 -0.69
CA ARG A 5 -15.76 -8.17 -0.57
C ARG A 5 -14.27 -7.90 -0.44
N PHE A 6 -13.84 -6.71 -0.91
CA PHE A 6 -12.41 -6.39 -0.88
C PHE A 6 -11.85 -6.34 0.54
N GLU A 7 -12.69 -6.01 1.53
CA GLU A 7 -12.25 -5.94 2.92
C GLU A 7 -11.79 -7.30 3.47
N ASP A 8 -12.15 -8.39 2.81
CA ASP A 8 -11.71 -9.73 3.20
C ASP A 8 -10.29 -10.05 2.72
N LEU A 9 -9.75 -9.26 1.79
CA LEU A 9 -8.39 -9.48 1.26
C LEU A 9 -7.34 -9.09 2.28
N ASP A 10 -6.39 -9.99 2.54
CA ASP A 10 -5.30 -9.72 3.47
C ASP A 10 -4.48 -8.50 3.03
N CYS A 11 -4.20 -8.37 1.73
CA CYS A 11 -3.43 -7.24 1.23
C CYS A 11 -4.13 -5.91 1.47
N TRP A 12 -5.46 -5.87 1.38
CA TRP A 12 -6.21 -4.65 1.67
C TRP A 12 -6.11 -4.29 3.15
N LYS A 13 -6.23 -5.29 4.03
CA LYS A 13 -6.09 -5.08 5.48
C LYS A 13 -4.71 -4.53 5.84
N GLU A 14 -3.67 -5.08 5.22
CA GLU A 14 -2.30 -4.60 5.46
C GLU A 14 -2.07 -3.21 4.89
N ALA A 15 -2.66 -2.90 3.72
CA ALA A 15 -2.61 -1.57 3.14
C ALA A 15 -3.30 -0.54 4.05
N ARG A 16 -4.41 -0.93 4.66
CA ARG A 16 -5.11 -0.08 5.62
C ARG A 16 -4.23 0.21 6.84
N GLN A 17 -3.55 -0.81 7.35
CA GLN A 17 -2.63 -0.65 8.48
C GLN A 17 -1.48 0.29 8.12
N LEU A 18 -0.92 0.14 6.92
CA LEU A 18 0.12 1.05 6.42
C LEU A 18 -0.37 2.50 6.42
N THR A 19 -1.57 2.73 5.89
CA THR A 19 -2.17 4.06 5.82
C THR A 19 -2.35 4.65 7.21
N ARG A 20 -2.83 3.85 8.16
CA ARG A 20 -3.00 4.30 9.56
C ARG A 20 -1.67 4.71 10.17
N GLN A 21 -0.61 3.93 9.96
CA GLN A 21 0.72 4.24 10.48
C GLN A 21 1.24 5.57 9.91
N ILE A 22 1.01 5.82 8.62
CA ILE A 22 1.42 7.07 7.96
C ILE A 22 0.69 8.26 8.60
N TYR A 23 -0.62 8.17 8.74
CA TYR A 23 -1.41 9.26 9.32
C TYR A 23 -1.02 9.53 10.78
N GLU A 24 -0.80 8.47 11.55
CA GLU A 24 -0.39 8.60 12.95
C GLU A 24 0.98 9.27 13.07
N ALA A 25 1.94 8.89 12.22
CA ALA A 25 3.27 9.47 12.24
C ALA A 25 3.23 10.96 11.92
N ILE A 26 2.47 11.34 10.89
CA ILE A 26 2.29 12.75 10.52
C ILE A 26 1.63 13.52 11.66
N GLY A 27 0.63 12.91 12.30
CA GLY A 27 -0.11 13.53 13.41
C GLY A 27 0.76 13.85 14.62
N GLN A 28 1.88 13.16 14.77
CA GLN A 28 2.81 13.37 15.90
C GLN A 28 3.88 14.41 15.63
N ASN A 29 3.95 14.98 14.42
CA ASN A 29 5.02 15.89 14.05
C ASN A 29 4.47 17.13 13.34
N GLN A 30 4.45 18.27 14.06
CA GLN A 30 3.90 19.52 13.52
C GLN A 30 4.69 20.05 12.33
N THR A 31 6.00 19.82 12.30
CA THR A 31 6.84 20.26 11.19
C THR A 31 6.49 19.50 9.92
N TRP A 32 6.28 18.18 10.03
CA TRP A 32 5.85 17.38 8.89
C TRP A 32 4.51 17.86 8.36
N GLN A 33 3.56 18.17 9.25
CA GLN A 33 2.25 18.68 8.87
C GLN A 33 2.31 19.95 8.03
N LYS A 34 3.37 20.76 8.21
CA LYS A 34 3.57 21.99 7.44
C LYS A 34 4.23 21.75 6.08
N ASP A 35 4.87 20.62 5.91
CA ASP A 35 5.46 20.23 4.63
C ASP A 35 4.35 19.61 3.76
N LEU A 36 3.50 20.50 3.22
CA LEU A 36 2.28 20.08 2.54
C LEU A 36 2.55 19.20 1.32
N ARG A 37 3.68 19.42 0.65
CA ARG A 37 4.01 18.64 -0.54
C ARG A 37 4.32 17.18 -0.19
N LEU A 38 5.21 16.95 0.77
CA LEU A 38 5.55 15.59 1.20
C LEU A 38 4.36 14.92 1.87
N TYR A 39 3.69 15.66 2.75
CA TYR A 39 2.48 15.20 3.43
C TYR A 39 1.46 14.67 2.41
N GLY A 40 1.14 15.48 1.38
CA GLY A 40 0.15 15.09 0.38
C GLY A 40 0.59 13.91 -0.48
N GLN A 41 1.87 13.86 -0.84
CA GLN A 41 2.38 12.77 -1.67
C GLN A 41 2.40 11.43 -0.95
N ILE A 42 2.86 11.40 0.30
CA ILE A 42 2.92 10.13 1.03
C ILE A 42 1.52 9.63 1.42
N GLN A 43 0.63 10.54 1.81
CA GLN A 43 -0.78 10.21 2.05
C GLN A 43 -1.43 9.64 0.79
N GLY A 44 -1.26 10.34 -0.33
CA GLY A 44 -1.82 9.93 -1.60
C GLY A 44 -1.33 8.56 -2.03
N ALA A 45 -0.03 8.29 -1.86
CA ALA A 45 0.54 7.00 -2.19
C ALA A 45 -0.04 5.89 -1.29
N ALA A 46 -0.13 6.12 0.01
CA ALA A 46 -0.67 5.12 0.94
C ALA A 46 -2.15 4.81 0.63
N VAL A 47 -2.96 5.84 0.43
CA VAL A 47 -4.37 5.68 0.08
C VAL A 47 -4.51 4.97 -1.26
N SER A 48 -3.60 5.24 -2.21
CA SER A 48 -3.60 4.61 -3.54
C SER A 48 -3.38 3.10 -3.46
N VAL A 49 -2.58 2.61 -2.50
CA VAL A 49 -2.42 1.15 -2.31
C VAL A 49 -3.78 0.52 -2.03
N MET A 50 -4.52 1.05 -1.07
CA MET A 50 -5.84 0.55 -0.70
C MET A 50 -6.83 0.64 -1.86
N ALA A 51 -6.87 1.81 -2.48
CA ALA A 51 -7.85 2.11 -3.53
C ALA A 51 -7.68 1.19 -4.74
N ASN A 52 -6.45 0.93 -5.14
CA ASN A 52 -6.20 0.08 -6.30
C ASN A 52 -6.50 -1.39 -6.02
N ILE A 53 -6.25 -1.87 -4.82
CA ILE A 53 -6.66 -3.24 -4.43
C ILE A 53 -8.19 -3.36 -4.52
N ALA A 54 -8.91 -2.42 -3.92
CA ALA A 54 -10.37 -2.43 -3.90
C ALA A 54 -10.95 -2.33 -5.31
N GLU A 55 -10.42 -1.40 -6.12
CA GLU A 55 -10.91 -1.19 -7.48
C GLU A 55 -10.66 -2.42 -8.36
N GLY A 56 -9.48 -3.02 -8.22
CA GLY A 56 -9.17 -4.24 -8.97
C GLY A 56 -10.07 -5.40 -8.60
N PHE A 57 -10.42 -5.52 -7.32
CA PHE A 57 -11.27 -6.62 -6.82
C PHE A 57 -12.66 -6.60 -7.46
N VAL A 58 -13.21 -5.42 -7.74
CA VAL A 58 -14.56 -5.30 -8.31
C VAL A 58 -14.57 -5.36 -9.85
N ARG A 59 -13.41 -5.54 -10.48
CA ARG A 59 -13.36 -5.68 -11.94
C ARG A 59 -13.87 -7.04 -12.39
N HIS A 60 -14.17 -7.15 -13.68
CA HIS A 60 -14.82 -8.33 -14.24
C HIS A 60 -13.87 -9.51 -14.52
N SER A 61 -12.56 -9.27 -14.57
CA SER A 61 -11.60 -10.31 -14.90
C SER A 61 -10.40 -10.29 -13.98
N ASP A 62 -9.79 -11.47 -13.80
CA ASP A 62 -8.55 -11.61 -13.04
C ASP A 62 -7.40 -10.83 -13.69
N LYS A 63 -7.41 -10.74 -15.02
CA LYS A 63 -6.40 -9.98 -15.76
C LYS A 63 -6.43 -8.50 -15.38
N GLU A 64 -7.62 -7.90 -15.30
CA GLU A 64 -7.77 -6.52 -14.87
C GLU A 64 -7.36 -6.36 -13.40
N PHE A 65 -7.76 -7.31 -12.55
CA PHE A 65 -7.40 -7.28 -11.13
C PHE A 65 -5.87 -7.24 -10.97
N VAL A 66 -5.16 -8.09 -11.71
CA VAL A 66 -3.69 -8.12 -11.66
C VAL A 66 -3.09 -6.77 -12.03
N GLN A 67 -3.64 -6.08 -13.04
CA GLN A 67 -3.16 -4.77 -13.45
C GLN A 67 -3.28 -3.74 -12.30
N PHE A 68 -4.41 -3.72 -11.62
CA PHE A 68 -4.61 -2.84 -10.46
C PHE A 68 -3.68 -3.20 -9.31
N LEU A 69 -3.42 -4.50 -9.10
CA LEU A 69 -2.51 -4.94 -8.06
C LEU A 69 -1.06 -4.49 -8.32
N PHE A 70 -0.63 -4.46 -9.58
CA PHE A 70 0.69 -3.91 -9.93
C PHE A 70 0.76 -2.42 -9.61
N VAL A 71 -0.30 -1.66 -9.86
CA VAL A 71 -0.35 -0.24 -9.50
C VAL A 71 -0.28 -0.08 -7.98
N ALA A 72 -0.97 -0.94 -7.23
CA ALA A 72 -0.90 -0.92 -5.77
C ALA A 72 0.53 -1.17 -5.28
N MET A 73 1.25 -2.12 -5.87
CA MET A 73 2.65 -2.38 -5.52
C MET A 73 3.54 -1.17 -5.82
N ALA A 74 3.32 -0.51 -6.95
CA ALA A 74 4.07 0.69 -7.31
C ALA A 74 3.81 1.81 -6.28
N SER A 75 2.57 1.94 -5.81
CA SER A 75 2.22 2.92 -4.78
C SER A 75 2.89 2.60 -3.44
N ALA A 76 3.01 1.32 -3.08
CA ALA A 76 3.71 0.92 -1.86
C ALA A 76 5.21 1.26 -1.95
N ALA A 77 5.82 1.07 -3.11
CA ALA A 77 7.21 1.46 -3.33
C ALA A 77 7.36 2.98 -3.23
N GLU A 78 6.38 3.73 -3.71
CA GLU A 78 6.37 5.19 -3.61
C GLU A 78 6.32 5.62 -2.13
N VAL A 79 5.51 4.96 -1.31
CA VAL A 79 5.50 5.20 0.14
C VAL A 79 6.91 5.01 0.72
N GLN A 80 7.56 3.91 0.37
CA GLN A 80 8.91 3.62 0.86
C GLN A 80 9.91 4.71 0.46
N SER A 81 9.81 5.19 -0.77
CA SER A 81 10.68 6.27 -1.25
C SER A 81 10.44 7.57 -0.47
N HIS A 82 9.18 7.93 -0.24
CA HIS A 82 8.85 9.12 0.53
C HIS A 82 9.28 9.03 2.00
N LEU A 83 9.30 7.83 2.57
CA LEU A 83 9.76 7.64 3.94
C LEU A 83 11.22 8.05 4.12
N TYR A 84 12.06 7.84 3.10
CA TYR A 84 13.46 8.30 3.14
C TYR A 84 13.52 9.81 3.24
N VAL A 85 12.70 10.53 2.49
CA VAL A 85 12.63 11.98 2.58
C VAL A 85 12.23 12.40 4.00
N ALA A 86 11.21 11.75 4.55
CA ALA A 86 10.71 12.07 5.88
C ALA A 86 11.77 11.86 6.98
N VAL A 87 12.50 10.75 6.94
CA VAL A 87 13.53 10.48 7.95
C VAL A 87 14.72 11.43 7.80
N ASP A 88 15.09 11.75 6.56
CA ASP A 88 16.18 12.70 6.30
C ASP A 88 15.86 14.11 6.81
N GLN A 89 14.59 14.50 6.76
CA GLN A 89 14.15 15.79 7.26
C GLN A 89 13.91 15.80 8.78
N GLY A 90 14.10 14.67 9.44
CA GLY A 90 13.89 14.56 10.88
C GLY A 90 12.42 14.45 11.29
N TYR A 91 11.53 14.13 10.36
CA TYR A 91 10.10 13.98 10.65
C TYR A 91 9.77 12.66 11.33
N LEU A 92 10.61 11.67 11.17
CA LEU A 92 10.47 10.32 11.73
C LEU A 92 11.71 9.91 12.47
N SER A 93 11.55 9.19 13.57
CA SER A 93 12.68 8.45 14.18
C SER A 93 13.04 7.27 13.27
N LYS A 94 14.25 6.73 13.48
CA LYS A 94 14.68 5.54 12.75
C LYS A 94 13.76 4.35 13.06
N GLU A 95 13.32 4.21 14.30
CA GLU A 95 12.42 3.12 14.69
C GLU A 95 11.08 3.22 13.95
N MET A 96 10.51 4.41 13.86
CA MET A 96 9.27 4.63 13.14
C MET A 96 9.45 4.37 11.64
N PHE A 97 10.56 4.86 11.07
CA PHE A 97 10.88 4.59 9.67
C PHE A 97 10.93 3.07 9.42
N ASP A 98 11.69 2.35 10.24
CA ASP A 98 11.87 0.90 10.05
C ASP A 98 10.52 0.17 10.13
N SER A 99 9.67 0.55 11.08
CA SER A 99 8.36 -0.07 11.27
C SER A 99 7.44 0.16 10.06
N ILE A 100 7.35 1.39 9.58
CA ILE A 100 6.46 1.73 8.47
C ILE A 100 7.01 1.17 7.16
N TYR A 101 8.32 1.24 6.95
CA TYR A 101 8.98 0.68 5.78
C TYR A 101 8.71 -0.83 5.69
N ALA A 102 8.86 -1.54 6.82
CA ALA A 102 8.58 -2.97 6.89
C ALA A 102 7.11 -3.29 6.59
N GLN A 103 6.18 -2.45 7.06
CA GLN A 103 4.74 -2.63 6.78
C GLN A 103 4.46 -2.48 5.28
N ALA A 104 5.07 -1.51 4.62
CA ALA A 104 4.92 -1.33 3.16
C ALA A 104 5.47 -2.55 2.42
N GLY A 105 6.63 -3.06 2.84
CA GLY A 105 7.24 -4.26 2.26
C GLY A 105 6.37 -5.49 2.44
N LYS A 106 5.79 -5.67 3.62
CA LYS A 106 4.87 -6.77 3.90
C LYS A 106 3.64 -6.70 3.00
N THR A 107 3.07 -5.51 2.87
CA THR A 107 1.91 -5.28 1.99
C THR A 107 2.24 -5.68 0.55
N SER A 108 3.39 -5.25 0.04
CA SER A 108 3.84 -5.59 -1.31
C SER A 108 3.99 -7.10 -1.51
N ARG A 109 4.57 -7.80 -0.52
CA ARG A 109 4.74 -9.26 -0.63
C ARG A 109 3.41 -9.98 -0.70
N ILE A 110 2.42 -9.55 0.08
CA ILE A 110 1.09 -10.17 0.06
C ILE A 110 0.41 -9.88 -1.28
N ILE A 111 0.53 -8.65 -1.80
CA ILE A 111 0.00 -8.32 -3.13
C ILE A 111 0.66 -9.21 -4.19
N SER A 112 1.98 -9.37 -4.14
CA SER A 112 2.72 -10.21 -5.08
C SER A 112 2.23 -11.66 -5.04
N GLY A 113 1.97 -12.19 -3.85
CA GLY A 113 1.42 -13.52 -3.69
C GLY A 113 0.04 -13.67 -4.33
N LEU A 114 -0.80 -12.67 -4.18
CA LEU A 114 -2.13 -12.66 -4.82
C LEU A 114 -2.02 -12.60 -6.34
N ILE A 115 -1.11 -11.79 -6.88
CA ILE A 115 -0.86 -11.74 -8.32
C ILE A 115 -0.47 -13.11 -8.85
N LYS A 116 0.45 -13.79 -8.17
CA LYS A 116 0.88 -15.13 -8.58
C LYS A 116 -0.28 -16.12 -8.58
N TYR A 117 -1.10 -16.07 -7.54
CA TYR A 117 -2.28 -16.92 -7.45
C TYR A 117 -3.26 -16.68 -8.61
N LEU A 118 -3.55 -15.42 -8.90
CA LEU A 118 -4.49 -15.05 -9.96
C LEU A 118 -3.96 -15.44 -11.33
N ARG A 119 -2.68 -15.29 -11.58
CA ARG A 119 -2.05 -15.67 -12.85
C ARG A 119 -2.07 -17.19 -13.05
N LYS A 120 -1.78 -17.94 -12.00
CA LYS A 120 -1.82 -19.40 -12.04
C LYS A 120 -3.23 -19.89 -12.29
N LYS A 121 -4.21 -19.31 -11.61
CA LYS A 121 -5.63 -19.64 -11.78
C LYS A 121 -6.09 -19.38 -13.22
N THR A 122 -5.72 -18.24 -13.79
CA THR A 122 -6.08 -17.87 -15.17
C THR A 122 -5.50 -18.86 -16.16
N ARG A 123 -4.23 -19.25 -16.00
CA ARG A 123 -3.59 -20.22 -16.88
C ARG A 123 -4.25 -21.59 -16.83
N GLN A 124 -4.75 -21.99 -15.66
CA GLN A 124 -5.41 -23.29 -15.49
C GLN A 124 -6.79 -23.34 -16.16
N THR A 125 -7.44 -22.19 -16.32
CA THR A 125 -8.77 -22.08 -16.90
C THR A 125 -8.75 -21.84 -18.42
N GLU A 126 -7.61 -21.51 -18.97
CA GLU A 126 -7.41 -21.39 -20.40
C GLU A 126 -7.13 -22.76 -21.00
#